data_0e3eee4772c8a05e803649548d9396f8
#
_entry.id   0e3eee4772c8a05e803649548d9396f8
#
_cell.length_a   1.000
_cell.length_b   1.000
_cell.length_c   1.000
_cell.angle_alpha   90.00
_cell.angle_beta   90.00
_cell.angle_gamma   90.00
#
_symmetry.space_group_name_H-M   'P 1'
#
loop_
_entity.id
_entity.type
_entity.pdbx_description
1 polymer ?
#
loop_
_entity_poly.entity_id
_entity_poly.type
_entity_poly.pdbx_seq_one_letter_code
_entity_poly.pdbx_strand_id
1 'polypeptide(L)'
;MRPHGEGHVCFIGGGTMGCYNALLAALAGYDAVVYDIAWDSLLEVPQRVSEIAGEMAIAGLISPKAAQDASLRIAIQKDLKAALYGAGLVSESIFENLAVKRELFAELERYAASDTILTTNSSSLLVSDIEDAVIDGSRFAALHSHLGAMLFDIVPGPRTSPATLSRLQDYVQHLGGVSLVLKKENKGYVFNAMIGPVLAAAMLQVIDGAASIEEVDRAWMKRTGSPMGPFGMMDLFGTRLIYDSWKNRPAMPEQPLMDLMRRKVLSFLAPVVGTGRFGMRSGRGFYTYPAPAYAAPDFLQAHPESSLADYALTSAWTQNAVLIATNDVARPHDVDRAWIAATRQAKGPFAILDEIGLDRALTLFHVTGPLAGPENAGKVHKCLIDQLAQGRSGLQVGKGFYEYPDPAYAAVTFLSGSVI
;
A
#
# COMPACT_ATOMS: atom_id res chain seq x y z
N MET A 1 25.93 0.96 18.03
CA MET A 1 24.99 0.33 19.01
C MET A 1 23.95 -0.39 18.18
N ARG A 2 23.68 -1.69 18.43
CA ARG A 2 22.56 -2.39 17.81
C ARG A 2 21.27 -1.80 18.37
N PRO A 3 20.32 -1.35 17.56
CA PRO A 3 19.06 -0.83 18.07
C PRO A 3 18.21 -2.01 18.55
N HIS A 4 17.76 -1.93 19.78
CA HIS A 4 16.76 -2.79 20.43
C HIS A 4 16.97 -4.30 20.40
N GLY A 5 17.56 -4.83 21.46
CA GLY A 5 17.57 -6.25 21.78
C GLY A 5 18.60 -7.06 21.01
N GLU A 6 19.19 -8.01 21.68
CA GLU A 6 20.08 -9.02 21.10
C GLU A 6 19.25 -9.93 20.21
N GLY A 7 19.31 -9.75 18.88
CA GLY A 7 18.64 -10.66 17.95
C GLY A 7 18.69 -10.18 16.51
N HIS A 8 18.49 -11.10 15.59
CA HIS A 8 18.33 -10.83 14.17
C HIS A 8 16.83 -10.71 13.82
N VAL A 9 16.52 -10.25 12.60
CA VAL A 9 15.18 -10.32 12.03
C VAL A 9 15.07 -11.55 11.14
N CYS A 10 14.09 -12.41 11.40
CA CYS A 10 13.82 -13.58 10.59
C CYS A 10 12.71 -13.29 9.57
N PHE A 11 12.98 -13.49 8.29
CA PHE A 11 12.04 -13.30 7.19
C PHE A 11 11.59 -14.66 6.67
N ILE A 12 10.30 -14.93 6.76
CA ILE A 12 9.69 -16.18 6.29
C ILE A 12 9.11 -15.94 4.89
N GLY A 13 9.69 -16.61 3.90
CA GLY A 13 9.40 -16.44 2.48
C GLY A 13 10.54 -15.78 1.72
N GLY A 14 11.20 -16.52 0.82
CA GLY A 14 12.30 -16.07 -0.05
C GLY A 14 11.82 -15.37 -1.34
N GLY A 15 10.54 -14.98 -1.43
CA GLY A 15 9.97 -14.23 -2.54
C GLY A 15 10.39 -12.76 -2.57
N THR A 16 9.83 -12.00 -3.54
CA THR A 16 10.16 -10.57 -3.73
C THR A 16 9.98 -9.75 -2.46
N MET A 17 8.87 -9.91 -1.73
CA MET A 17 8.61 -9.11 -0.53
C MET A 17 9.51 -9.49 0.64
N GLY A 18 9.76 -10.79 0.86
CA GLY A 18 10.68 -11.23 1.90
C GLY A 18 12.11 -10.74 1.65
N CYS A 19 12.61 -10.84 0.41
CA CYS A 19 13.91 -10.30 0.02
C CYS A 19 13.98 -8.77 0.14
N TYR A 20 12.92 -8.05 -0.25
CA TYR A 20 12.84 -6.60 -0.11
C TYR A 20 12.91 -6.18 1.36
N ASN A 21 12.11 -6.80 2.23
CA ASN A 21 12.09 -6.51 3.66
C ASN A 21 13.40 -6.88 4.35
N ALA A 22 14.03 -8.00 3.96
CA ALA A 22 15.35 -8.40 4.45
C ALA A 22 16.43 -7.36 4.05
N LEU A 23 16.37 -6.86 2.82
CA LEU A 23 17.28 -5.81 2.35
C LEU A 23 17.08 -4.50 3.13
N LEU A 24 15.85 -4.07 3.37
CA LEU A 24 15.57 -2.86 4.17
C LEU A 24 16.11 -3.00 5.60
N ALA A 25 15.91 -4.15 6.24
CA ALA A 25 16.46 -4.43 7.58
C ALA A 25 17.99 -4.40 7.57
N ALA A 26 18.62 -5.02 6.58
CA ALA A 26 20.07 -5.06 6.44
C ALA A 26 20.67 -3.67 6.17
N LEU A 27 20.02 -2.83 5.35
CA LEU A 27 20.39 -1.43 5.11
C LEU A 27 20.35 -0.60 6.40
N ALA A 28 19.40 -0.90 7.29
CA ALA A 28 19.29 -0.26 8.61
C ALA A 28 20.28 -0.85 9.66
N GLY A 29 21.09 -1.84 9.27
CA GLY A 29 22.13 -2.43 10.11
C GLY A 29 21.72 -3.66 10.92
N TYR A 30 20.50 -4.18 10.70
CA TYR A 30 20.09 -5.46 11.30
C TYR A 30 20.76 -6.64 10.57
N ASP A 31 21.04 -7.69 11.32
CA ASP A 31 21.33 -9.00 10.72
C ASP A 31 19.97 -9.64 10.33
N ALA A 32 19.87 -10.17 9.14
CA ALA A 32 18.65 -10.74 8.57
C ALA A 32 18.86 -12.22 8.23
N VAL A 33 17.89 -13.06 8.57
CA VAL A 33 17.88 -14.48 8.19
C VAL A 33 16.64 -14.73 7.36
N VAL A 34 16.80 -15.21 6.13
CA VAL A 34 15.68 -15.59 5.25
C VAL A 34 15.50 -17.09 5.29
N TYR A 35 14.29 -17.52 5.59
CA TYR A 35 13.84 -18.90 5.54
C TYR A 35 12.76 -19.07 4.45
N ASP A 36 12.82 -20.16 3.73
CA ASP A 36 11.74 -20.62 2.86
C ASP A 36 11.69 -22.16 2.92
N ILE A 37 10.47 -22.72 2.85
CA ILE A 37 10.27 -24.16 2.80
C ILE A 37 10.81 -24.76 1.49
N ALA A 38 10.79 -23.98 0.38
CA ALA A 38 11.31 -24.36 -0.92
C ALA A 38 12.80 -24.02 -1.02
N TRP A 39 13.64 -25.05 -1.06
CA TRP A 39 15.09 -24.89 -1.18
C TRP A 39 15.51 -24.07 -2.41
N ASP A 40 14.86 -24.31 -3.55
CA ASP A 40 15.15 -23.56 -4.79
C ASP A 40 14.86 -22.07 -4.63
N SER A 41 13.79 -21.71 -3.90
CA SER A 41 13.48 -20.32 -3.58
C SER A 41 14.57 -19.67 -2.72
N LEU A 42 15.14 -20.40 -1.74
CA LEU A 42 16.25 -19.92 -0.92
C LEU A 42 17.51 -19.67 -1.72
N LEU A 43 17.83 -20.54 -2.67
CA LEU A 43 19.02 -20.39 -3.53
C LEU A 43 18.95 -19.15 -4.41
N GLU A 44 17.74 -18.67 -4.74
CA GLU A 44 17.53 -17.46 -5.51
C GLU A 44 17.58 -16.17 -4.68
N VAL A 45 17.52 -16.25 -3.34
CA VAL A 45 17.51 -15.07 -2.44
C VAL A 45 18.69 -14.13 -2.69
N PRO A 46 19.97 -14.58 -2.79
CA PRO A 46 21.08 -13.66 -3.02
C PRO A 46 20.95 -12.89 -4.34
N GLN A 47 20.48 -13.56 -5.41
CA GLN A 47 20.26 -12.93 -6.70
C GLN A 47 19.12 -11.90 -6.61
N ARG A 48 17.96 -12.27 -6.04
CA ARG A 48 16.82 -11.34 -5.87
C ARG A 48 17.18 -10.12 -5.05
N VAL A 49 17.90 -10.30 -3.95
CA VAL A 49 18.38 -9.19 -3.11
C VAL A 49 19.30 -8.27 -3.93
N SER A 50 20.23 -8.85 -4.72
CA SER A 50 21.14 -8.08 -5.58
C SER A 50 20.39 -7.29 -6.66
N GLU A 51 19.36 -7.89 -7.29
CA GLU A 51 18.52 -7.22 -8.28
C GLU A 51 17.75 -6.04 -7.66
N ILE A 52 17.08 -6.25 -6.51
CA ILE A 52 16.35 -5.19 -5.80
C ILE A 52 17.30 -4.07 -5.37
N ALA A 53 18.46 -4.41 -4.80
CA ALA A 53 19.46 -3.44 -4.38
C ALA A 53 20.03 -2.65 -5.57
N GLY A 54 20.22 -3.30 -6.73
CA GLY A 54 20.62 -2.69 -7.98
C GLY A 54 19.58 -1.70 -8.50
N GLU A 55 18.30 -2.07 -8.51
CA GLU A 55 17.19 -1.18 -8.87
C GLU A 55 17.15 0.05 -7.95
N MET A 56 17.32 -0.13 -6.63
CA MET A 56 17.37 0.99 -5.67
C MET A 56 18.59 1.89 -5.87
N ALA A 57 19.73 1.31 -6.22
CA ALA A 57 20.95 2.10 -6.49
C ALA A 57 20.82 2.89 -7.80
N ILE A 58 20.26 2.32 -8.86
CA ILE A 58 19.97 3.02 -10.12
C ILE A 58 18.99 4.18 -9.89
N ALA A 59 17.99 3.98 -9.02
CA ALA A 59 17.05 5.02 -8.62
C ALA A 59 17.65 6.08 -7.68
N GLY A 60 18.92 5.96 -7.28
CA GLY A 60 19.61 6.88 -6.38
C GLY A 60 19.12 6.81 -4.92
N LEU A 61 18.42 5.76 -4.55
CA LEU A 61 17.89 5.57 -3.19
C LEU A 61 18.95 5.08 -2.21
N ILE A 62 19.93 4.33 -2.69
CA ILE A 62 21.06 3.83 -1.91
C ILE A 62 22.35 3.91 -2.71
N SER A 63 23.50 3.95 -2.04
CA SER A 63 24.78 3.85 -2.73
C SER A 63 25.11 2.38 -3.08
N PRO A 64 25.92 2.11 -4.14
CA PRO A 64 26.37 0.75 -4.46
C PRO A 64 27.12 0.09 -3.29
N LYS A 65 27.86 0.87 -2.51
CA LYS A 65 28.53 0.36 -1.30
C LYS A 65 27.53 -0.07 -0.22
N ALA A 66 26.50 0.75 0.04
CA ALA A 66 25.44 0.36 1.00
C ALA A 66 24.70 -0.90 0.57
N ALA A 67 24.43 -1.08 -0.74
CA ALA A 67 23.85 -2.30 -1.30
C ALA A 67 24.72 -3.53 -1.01
N GLN A 68 26.03 -3.42 -1.24
CA GLN A 68 26.99 -4.50 -0.98
C GLN A 68 27.08 -4.81 0.51
N ASP A 69 27.25 -3.80 1.37
CA ASP A 69 27.36 -3.97 2.83
C ASP A 69 26.10 -4.62 3.41
N ALA A 70 24.90 -4.24 2.92
CA ALA A 70 23.64 -4.83 3.33
C ALA A 70 23.53 -6.30 2.93
N SER A 71 23.94 -6.66 1.71
CA SER A 71 23.88 -8.04 1.25
C SER A 71 24.70 -9.00 2.12
N LEU A 72 25.79 -8.52 2.73
CA LEU A 72 26.61 -9.31 3.65
C LEU A 72 25.94 -9.61 5.01
N ARG A 73 24.86 -8.88 5.34
CA ARG A 73 24.09 -9.09 6.57
C ARG A 73 22.91 -10.04 6.39
N ILE A 74 22.68 -10.53 5.16
CA ILE A 74 21.55 -11.39 4.85
C ILE A 74 22.06 -12.84 4.71
N ALA A 75 21.62 -13.70 5.62
CA ALA A 75 21.88 -15.12 5.59
C ALA A 75 20.63 -15.89 5.14
N ILE A 76 20.81 -17.06 4.54
CA ILE A 76 19.73 -18.01 4.24
C ILE A 76 19.78 -19.20 5.19
N GLN A 77 18.62 -19.72 5.59
CA GLN A 77 18.52 -20.85 6.50
C GLN A 77 17.37 -21.77 6.08
N LYS A 78 17.65 -23.06 5.91
CA LYS A 78 16.67 -24.09 5.50
C LYS A 78 15.94 -24.77 6.65
N ASP A 79 16.45 -24.63 7.86
CA ASP A 79 15.85 -25.16 9.07
C ASP A 79 15.13 -24.03 9.81
N LEU A 80 13.80 -24.17 9.98
CA LEU A 80 12.97 -23.14 10.59
C LEU A 80 13.38 -22.87 12.04
N LYS A 81 13.67 -23.91 12.82
CA LYS A 81 14.07 -23.76 14.22
C LYS A 81 15.38 -22.99 14.35
N ALA A 82 16.34 -23.30 13.46
CA ALA A 82 17.61 -22.57 13.41
C ALA A 82 17.43 -21.12 12.95
N ALA A 83 16.53 -20.85 12.00
CA ALA A 83 16.20 -19.51 11.55
C ALA A 83 15.58 -18.64 12.65
N LEU A 84 14.79 -19.24 13.53
CA LEU A 84 14.11 -18.55 14.63
C LEU A 84 14.99 -18.41 15.89
N TYR A 85 16.06 -19.18 16.00
CA TYR A 85 16.90 -19.15 17.19
C TYR A 85 17.57 -17.78 17.38
N GLY A 86 17.16 -17.04 18.41
CA GLY A 86 17.65 -15.69 18.68
C GLY A 86 17.01 -14.59 17.82
N ALA A 87 15.93 -14.87 17.10
CA ALA A 87 15.19 -13.84 16.38
C ALA A 87 14.38 -12.96 17.34
N GLY A 88 14.53 -11.64 17.25
CA GLY A 88 13.72 -10.68 18.01
C GLY A 88 12.42 -10.30 17.29
N LEU A 89 12.38 -10.46 15.98
CA LEU A 89 11.24 -10.17 15.12
C LEU A 89 11.17 -11.21 13.98
N VAL A 90 9.97 -11.68 13.70
CA VAL A 90 9.65 -12.52 12.52
C VAL A 90 8.73 -11.74 11.60
N SER A 91 9.10 -11.64 10.32
CA SER A 91 8.29 -11.01 9.27
C SER A 91 7.90 -12.05 8.23
N GLU A 92 6.63 -12.43 8.16
CA GLU A 92 6.11 -13.42 7.23
C GLU A 92 5.66 -12.77 5.92
N SER A 93 6.12 -13.30 4.78
CA SER A 93 5.81 -12.86 3.41
C SER A 93 5.63 -14.06 2.47
N ILE A 94 4.91 -15.10 2.90
CA ILE A 94 4.54 -16.23 2.03
C ILE A 94 3.30 -15.89 1.20
N PHE A 95 2.91 -16.80 0.29
CA PHE A 95 1.72 -16.58 -0.54
C PHE A 95 0.42 -16.47 0.28
N GLU A 96 -0.55 -15.75 -0.30
CA GLU A 96 -1.76 -15.30 0.38
C GLU A 96 -2.80 -16.42 0.47
N ASN A 97 -2.65 -17.30 1.46
CA ASN A 97 -3.57 -18.39 1.78
C ASN A 97 -3.74 -18.51 3.29
N LEU A 98 -4.96 -18.31 3.78
CA LEU A 98 -5.25 -18.28 5.21
C LEU A 98 -4.90 -19.59 5.93
N ALA A 99 -5.23 -20.74 5.35
CA ALA A 99 -4.93 -22.03 5.99
C ALA A 99 -3.42 -22.25 6.15
N VAL A 100 -2.66 -21.98 5.09
CA VAL A 100 -1.20 -22.13 5.12
C VAL A 100 -0.55 -21.14 6.10
N LYS A 101 -1.04 -19.90 6.16
CA LYS A 101 -0.52 -18.93 7.14
C LYS A 101 -0.82 -19.37 8.58
N ARG A 102 -2.04 -19.86 8.86
CA ARG A 102 -2.38 -20.39 10.18
C ARG A 102 -1.49 -21.58 10.60
N GLU A 103 -1.24 -22.52 9.70
CA GLU A 103 -0.33 -23.65 9.93
C GLU A 103 1.09 -23.15 10.25
N LEU A 104 1.58 -22.20 9.45
CA LEU A 104 2.90 -21.61 9.67
C LEU A 104 2.97 -20.90 11.03
N PHE A 105 2.01 -20.04 11.38
CA PHE A 105 2.05 -19.34 12.67
C PHE A 105 1.95 -20.25 13.87
N ALA A 106 1.18 -21.33 13.78
CA ALA A 106 1.14 -22.37 14.80
C ALA A 106 2.52 -23.09 14.95
N GLU A 107 3.28 -23.22 13.87
CA GLU A 107 4.62 -23.77 13.90
C GLU A 107 5.66 -22.75 14.43
N LEU A 108 5.58 -21.48 14.03
CA LEU A 108 6.40 -20.38 14.54
C LEU A 108 6.31 -20.28 16.07
N GLU A 109 5.12 -20.39 16.63
CA GLU A 109 4.87 -20.38 18.08
C GLU A 109 5.62 -21.47 18.85
N ARG A 110 5.89 -22.60 18.23
CA ARG A 110 6.61 -23.71 18.88
C ARG A 110 8.11 -23.46 19.02
N TYR A 111 8.69 -22.66 18.14
CA TYR A 111 10.14 -22.50 18.04
C TYR A 111 10.63 -21.08 18.36
N ALA A 112 9.78 -20.06 18.18
CA ALA A 112 10.13 -18.69 18.52
C ALA A 112 10.22 -18.51 20.04
N ALA A 113 11.12 -17.65 20.49
CA ALA A 113 11.21 -17.28 21.91
C ALA A 113 9.95 -16.49 22.31
N SER A 114 9.61 -16.50 23.60
CA SER A 114 8.37 -15.89 24.12
C SER A 114 8.32 -14.36 23.95
N ASP A 115 9.46 -13.71 23.77
CA ASP A 115 9.60 -12.27 23.54
C ASP A 115 9.77 -11.87 22.06
N THR A 116 9.86 -12.87 21.15
CA THR A 116 9.90 -12.65 19.71
C THR A 116 8.57 -12.11 19.21
N ILE A 117 8.57 -10.97 18.53
CA ILE A 117 7.37 -10.46 17.85
C ILE A 117 7.14 -11.24 16.56
N LEU A 118 5.91 -11.67 16.34
CA LEU A 118 5.48 -12.36 15.12
C LEU A 118 4.67 -11.39 14.26
N THR A 119 5.01 -11.24 12.98
CA THR A 119 4.27 -10.36 12.09
C THR A 119 3.94 -11.01 10.76
N THR A 120 2.79 -10.63 10.20
CA THR A 120 2.41 -10.96 8.81
C THR A 120 2.50 -9.73 7.92
N ASN A 121 2.99 -9.91 6.69
CA ASN A 121 2.99 -8.88 5.63
C ASN A 121 1.74 -9.00 4.72
N SER A 122 0.72 -9.75 5.14
CA SER A 122 -0.53 -9.89 4.38
C SER A 122 -1.20 -8.54 4.15
N SER A 123 -1.73 -8.32 2.95
CA SER A 123 -2.47 -7.11 2.59
C SER A 123 -3.99 -7.31 2.46
N SER A 124 -4.44 -8.56 2.37
CA SER A 124 -5.84 -8.88 2.09
C SER A 124 -6.52 -9.72 3.17
N LEU A 125 -5.75 -10.50 3.95
CA LEU A 125 -6.24 -11.25 5.10
C LEU A 125 -6.21 -10.34 6.33
N LEU A 126 -7.24 -10.44 7.16
CA LEU A 126 -7.30 -9.70 8.42
C LEU A 126 -6.36 -10.34 9.45
N VAL A 127 -5.82 -9.51 10.33
CA VAL A 127 -4.96 -9.98 11.44
C VAL A 127 -5.75 -10.94 12.33
N SER A 128 -7.02 -10.60 12.62
CA SER A 128 -7.94 -11.46 13.38
C SER A 128 -8.16 -12.83 12.76
N ASP A 129 -8.16 -12.93 11.41
CA ASP A 129 -8.31 -14.22 10.73
C ASP A 129 -7.11 -15.15 10.96
N ILE A 130 -5.90 -14.60 11.15
CA ILE A 130 -4.65 -15.36 11.34
C ILE A 130 -4.37 -15.57 12.83
N GLU A 131 -4.69 -14.59 13.68
CA GLU A 131 -4.36 -14.53 15.10
C GLU A 131 -4.86 -15.76 15.90
N ASP A 132 -5.96 -16.39 15.46
CA ASP A 132 -6.48 -17.61 16.09
C ASP A 132 -5.46 -18.77 16.13
N ALA A 133 -4.49 -18.77 15.23
CA ALA A 133 -3.42 -19.76 15.20
C ALA A 133 -2.22 -19.41 16.10
N VAL A 134 -2.22 -18.21 16.69
CA VAL A 134 -1.15 -17.70 17.55
C VAL A 134 -1.58 -17.85 19.00
N ILE A 135 -0.81 -18.56 19.82
CA ILE A 135 -1.12 -18.81 21.25
C ILE A 135 -1.08 -17.48 22.02
N ASP A 136 0.04 -16.77 21.92
CA ASP A 136 0.20 -15.45 22.53
C ASP A 136 -0.01 -14.34 21.49
N GLY A 137 -1.28 -13.97 21.26
CA GLY A 137 -1.65 -12.87 20.36
C GLY A 137 -1.14 -11.51 20.80
N SER A 138 -0.67 -11.34 22.06
CA SER A 138 -0.15 -10.05 22.53
C SER A 138 1.10 -9.59 21.77
N ARG A 139 1.84 -10.52 21.17
CA ARG A 139 3.05 -10.30 20.37
C ARG A 139 2.84 -10.49 18.86
N PHE A 140 1.58 -10.55 18.39
CA PHE A 140 1.24 -10.70 16.98
C PHE A 140 0.58 -9.45 16.42
N ALA A 141 0.97 -9.05 15.19
CA ALA A 141 0.37 -7.94 14.44
C ALA A 141 0.62 -8.11 12.93
N ALA A 142 -0.03 -7.33 12.08
CA ALA A 142 0.52 -7.13 10.74
C ALA A 142 1.58 -6.03 10.76
N LEU A 143 2.66 -6.27 10.02
CA LEU A 143 3.67 -5.29 9.63
C LEU A 143 3.76 -5.34 8.11
N HIS A 144 2.94 -4.54 7.45
CA HIS A 144 2.80 -4.56 5.99
C HIS A 144 3.66 -3.48 5.35
N SER A 145 4.57 -3.90 4.48
CA SER A 145 5.43 -3.01 3.70
C SER A 145 4.92 -2.85 2.27
N HIS A 146 5.22 -1.72 1.67
CA HIS A 146 4.89 -1.41 0.29
C HIS A 146 6.15 -1.42 -0.57
N LEU A 147 6.18 -2.25 -1.63
CA LEU A 147 7.35 -2.36 -2.51
C LEU A 147 7.68 -1.00 -3.14
N GLY A 148 8.92 -0.56 -2.97
CA GLY A 148 9.40 0.73 -3.50
C GLY A 148 8.97 1.98 -2.70
N ALA A 149 8.24 1.80 -1.58
CA ALA A 149 7.87 2.90 -0.69
C ALA A 149 8.34 2.64 0.75
N MET A 150 8.61 3.71 1.48
CA MET A 150 9.01 3.63 2.89
C MET A 150 7.80 3.78 3.83
N LEU A 151 6.64 3.29 3.41
CA LEU A 151 5.42 3.22 4.21
C LEU A 151 5.26 1.80 4.78
N PHE A 152 4.93 1.73 6.07
CA PHE A 152 4.64 0.48 6.78
C PHE A 152 3.33 0.62 7.54
N ASP A 153 2.33 -0.21 7.20
CA ASP A 153 1.12 -0.33 8.00
C ASP A 153 1.39 -1.25 9.18
N ILE A 154 1.14 -0.77 10.41
CA ILE A 154 1.17 -1.56 11.64
C ILE A 154 -0.26 -1.77 12.07
N VAL A 155 -0.75 -3.00 11.99
CA VAL A 155 -2.16 -3.30 12.19
C VAL A 155 -2.32 -4.25 13.38
N PRO A 156 -2.94 -3.78 14.47
CA PRO A 156 -3.21 -4.66 15.61
C PRO A 156 -4.28 -5.69 15.28
N GLY A 157 -4.11 -6.88 15.82
CA GLY A 157 -5.21 -7.82 16.02
C GLY A 157 -5.93 -7.56 17.36
N PRO A 158 -6.98 -8.33 17.65
CA PRO A 158 -7.76 -8.17 18.89
C PRO A 158 -6.96 -8.28 20.17
N ARG A 159 -5.85 -9.04 20.17
CA ARG A 159 -5.02 -9.30 21.37
C ARG A 159 -3.67 -8.58 21.36
N THR A 160 -3.31 -7.88 20.28
CA THR A 160 -2.00 -7.20 20.16
C THR A 160 -1.76 -6.22 21.30
N SER A 161 -0.62 -6.33 21.97
CA SER A 161 -0.28 -5.44 23.08
C SER A 161 0.23 -4.07 22.58
N PRO A 162 0.01 -2.99 23.36
CA PRO A 162 0.61 -1.68 23.07
C PRO A 162 2.14 -1.73 23.00
N ALA A 163 2.78 -2.59 23.81
CA ALA A 163 4.24 -2.77 23.78
C ALA A 163 4.72 -3.33 22.43
N THR A 164 3.99 -4.27 21.85
CA THR A 164 4.28 -4.80 20.51
C THR A 164 4.18 -3.71 19.45
N LEU A 165 3.11 -2.89 19.50
CA LEU A 165 2.95 -1.78 18.55
C LEU A 165 4.09 -0.76 18.68
N SER A 166 4.49 -0.40 19.90
CA SER A 166 5.62 0.51 20.13
C SER A 166 6.92 -0.05 19.56
N ARG A 167 7.24 -1.33 19.80
CA ARG A 167 8.45 -1.97 19.26
C ARG A 167 8.45 -2.02 17.73
N LEU A 168 7.29 -2.25 17.10
CA LEU A 168 7.16 -2.21 15.64
C LEU A 168 7.32 -0.79 15.09
N GLN A 169 6.80 0.23 15.77
CA GLN A 169 7.03 1.63 15.40
C GLN A 169 8.53 1.98 15.47
N ASP A 170 9.20 1.60 16.57
CA ASP A 170 10.64 1.80 16.72
C ASP A 170 11.43 1.09 15.63
N TYR A 171 11.05 -0.15 15.28
CA TYR A 171 11.66 -0.89 14.18
C TYR A 171 11.51 -0.15 12.85
N VAL A 172 10.30 0.28 12.49
CA VAL A 172 10.04 1.03 11.25
C VAL A 172 10.81 2.35 11.23
N GLN A 173 10.88 3.06 12.35
CA GLN A 173 11.64 4.29 12.47
C GLN A 173 13.13 4.06 12.21
N HIS A 174 13.69 2.95 12.70
CA HIS A 174 15.08 2.56 12.43
C HIS A 174 15.33 2.22 10.96
N LEU A 175 14.36 1.66 10.27
CA LEU A 175 14.42 1.48 8.82
C LEU A 175 14.41 2.81 8.06
N GLY A 176 14.16 3.95 8.72
CA GLY A 176 13.91 5.24 8.09
C GLY A 176 12.52 5.33 7.45
N GLY A 177 11.61 4.42 7.83
CA GLY A 177 10.27 4.31 7.30
C GLY A 177 9.25 5.19 8.02
N VAL A 178 8.11 5.37 7.37
CA VAL A 178 6.90 6.01 7.93
C VAL A 178 5.98 4.92 8.46
N SER A 179 5.78 4.87 9.77
CA SER A 179 4.85 3.94 10.40
C SER A 179 3.44 4.52 10.42
N LEU A 180 2.47 3.72 10.03
CA LEU A 180 1.06 4.00 10.15
C LEU A 180 0.41 2.96 11.07
N VAL A 181 0.14 3.34 12.31
CA VAL A 181 -0.57 2.46 13.24
C VAL A 181 -2.06 2.62 13.03
N LEU A 182 -2.72 1.58 12.54
CA LEU A 182 -4.16 1.59 12.33
C LEU A 182 -4.87 1.41 13.68
N LYS A 183 -6.03 2.06 13.82
CA LYS A 183 -6.88 1.88 15.01
C LYS A 183 -7.60 0.53 15.01
N LYS A 184 -7.88 0.01 13.82
CA LYS A 184 -8.46 -1.32 13.60
C LYS A 184 -8.09 -1.84 12.21
N GLU A 185 -8.19 -3.12 12.05
CA GLU A 185 -7.95 -3.78 10.78
C GLU A 185 -8.96 -3.37 9.69
N ASN A 186 -8.49 -3.34 8.45
CA ASN A 186 -9.28 -3.02 7.27
C ASN A 186 -8.65 -3.73 6.06
N LYS A 187 -9.46 -4.30 5.18
CA LYS A 187 -8.94 -4.93 3.96
C LYS A 187 -8.25 -3.92 3.06
N GLY A 188 -6.98 -4.20 2.70
CA GLY A 188 -6.13 -3.27 1.95
C GLY A 188 -5.62 -2.10 2.78
N TYR A 189 -5.81 -2.15 4.09
CA TYR A 189 -5.36 -1.16 5.08
C TYR A 189 -5.75 0.27 4.70
N VAL A 190 -4.79 1.16 4.42
CA VAL A 190 -5.06 2.55 4.03
C VAL A 190 -4.72 2.78 2.56
N PHE A 191 -3.47 2.56 2.16
CA PHE A 191 -3.04 2.88 0.80
C PHE A 191 -3.72 2.03 -0.26
N ASN A 192 -3.75 0.69 -0.09
CA ASN A 192 -4.38 -0.21 -1.05
C ASN A 192 -5.91 -0.03 -1.11
N ALA A 193 -6.54 0.35 0.00
CA ALA A 193 -7.97 0.67 0.05
C ALA A 193 -8.33 1.94 -0.72
N MET A 194 -7.37 2.84 -0.98
CA MET A 194 -7.53 4.03 -1.81
C MET A 194 -7.13 3.79 -3.27
N ILE A 195 -5.95 3.22 -3.51
CA ILE A 195 -5.43 3.05 -4.88
C ILE A 195 -6.25 2.04 -5.68
N GLY A 196 -6.74 0.98 -5.07
CA GLY A 196 -7.57 -0.02 -5.74
C GLY A 196 -8.81 0.57 -6.44
N PRO A 197 -9.64 1.36 -5.77
CA PRO A 197 -10.76 2.08 -6.39
C PRO A 197 -10.35 3.07 -7.49
N VAL A 198 -9.19 3.75 -7.37
CA VAL A 198 -8.66 4.63 -8.43
C VAL A 198 -8.35 3.82 -9.68
N LEU A 199 -7.63 2.68 -9.54
CA LEU A 199 -7.32 1.81 -10.68
C LEU A 199 -8.59 1.22 -11.30
N ALA A 200 -9.60 0.89 -10.51
CA ALA A 200 -10.89 0.42 -11.00
C ALA A 200 -11.62 1.50 -11.80
N ALA A 201 -11.70 2.72 -11.27
CA ALA A 201 -12.31 3.86 -11.95
C ALA A 201 -11.59 4.17 -13.27
N ALA A 202 -10.25 4.14 -13.28
CA ALA A 202 -9.45 4.33 -14.48
C ALA A 202 -9.80 3.31 -15.58
N MET A 203 -9.82 2.02 -15.22
CA MET A 203 -10.18 0.96 -16.18
C MET A 203 -11.60 1.14 -16.73
N LEU A 204 -12.56 1.48 -15.86
CA LEU A 204 -13.96 1.66 -16.29
C LEU A 204 -14.11 2.83 -17.27
N GLN A 205 -13.37 3.95 -17.09
CA GLN A 205 -13.40 5.05 -18.07
C GLN A 205 -13.00 4.59 -19.47
N VAL A 206 -12.00 3.72 -19.57
CA VAL A 206 -11.53 3.17 -20.86
C VAL A 206 -12.49 2.08 -21.40
N ILE A 207 -12.94 1.18 -20.54
CA ILE A 207 -13.87 0.09 -20.90
C ILE A 207 -15.20 0.64 -21.45
N ASP A 208 -15.70 1.71 -20.85
CA ASP A 208 -16.96 2.34 -21.23
C ASP A 208 -16.80 3.39 -22.35
N GLY A 209 -15.57 3.56 -22.87
CA GLY A 209 -15.27 4.47 -24.00
C GLY A 209 -15.36 5.95 -23.66
N ALA A 210 -15.32 6.30 -22.37
CA ALA A 210 -15.42 7.68 -21.91
C ALA A 210 -14.09 8.45 -22.02
N ALA A 211 -12.96 7.74 -22.01
CA ALA A 211 -11.63 8.31 -22.17
C ALA A 211 -10.63 7.26 -22.69
N SER A 212 -9.56 7.70 -23.35
CA SER A 212 -8.42 6.85 -23.69
C SER A 212 -7.51 6.62 -22.46
N ILE A 213 -6.59 5.66 -22.56
CA ILE A 213 -5.59 5.38 -21.54
C ILE A 213 -4.77 6.64 -21.21
N GLU A 214 -4.32 7.33 -22.24
CA GLU A 214 -3.50 8.54 -22.13
C GLU A 214 -4.28 9.70 -21.51
N GLU A 215 -5.56 9.85 -21.82
CA GLU A 215 -6.40 10.89 -21.21
C GLU A 215 -6.63 10.64 -19.72
N VAL A 216 -6.88 9.40 -19.33
CA VAL A 216 -7.02 9.00 -17.91
C VAL A 216 -5.73 9.29 -17.14
N ASP A 217 -4.58 8.84 -17.67
CA ASP A 217 -3.30 9.04 -17.02
C ASP A 217 -2.93 10.52 -16.93
N ARG A 218 -3.18 11.29 -17.98
CA ARG A 218 -2.95 12.74 -18.01
C ARG A 218 -3.80 13.48 -16.98
N ALA A 219 -5.08 13.15 -16.87
CA ALA A 219 -5.98 13.75 -15.90
C ALA A 219 -5.46 13.55 -14.46
N TRP A 220 -5.06 12.31 -14.13
CA TRP A 220 -4.48 12.00 -12.83
C TRP A 220 -3.16 12.73 -12.56
N MET A 221 -2.24 12.70 -13.52
CA MET A 221 -0.93 13.34 -13.40
C MET A 221 -1.06 14.85 -13.18
N LYS A 222 -1.97 15.52 -13.88
CA LYS A 222 -2.24 16.94 -13.68
C LYS A 222 -2.88 17.24 -12.32
N ARG A 223 -3.82 16.40 -11.88
CA ARG A 223 -4.49 16.56 -10.58
C ARG A 223 -3.53 16.41 -9.40
N THR A 224 -2.64 15.43 -9.47
CA THR A 224 -1.86 14.98 -8.31
C THR A 224 -0.38 15.36 -8.39
N GLY A 225 0.13 15.78 -9.54
CA GLY A 225 1.56 15.96 -9.78
C GLY A 225 2.34 14.64 -9.85
N SER A 226 1.65 13.49 -9.94
CA SER A 226 2.29 12.19 -10.08
C SER A 226 3.10 12.08 -11.37
N PRO A 227 4.26 11.42 -11.39
CA PRO A 227 5.05 11.20 -12.61
C PRO A 227 4.41 10.19 -13.57
N MET A 228 3.36 9.49 -13.15
CA MET A 228 2.61 8.54 -13.95
C MET A 228 1.15 8.49 -13.50
N GLY A 229 0.27 8.11 -14.41
CA GLY A 229 -1.13 7.90 -14.13
C GLY A 229 -1.46 6.45 -13.72
N PRO A 230 -2.75 6.13 -13.51
CA PRO A 230 -3.22 4.81 -13.07
C PRO A 230 -2.76 3.66 -13.97
N PHE A 231 -2.72 3.81 -15.28
CA PHE A 231 -2.25 2.77 -16.19
C PHE A 231 -0.74 2.58 -16.14
N GLY A 232 0.03 3.67 -15.99
CA GLY A 232 1.45 3.59 -15.68
C GLY A 232 1.71 2.88 -14.34
N MET A 233 0.90 3.14 -13.31
CA MET A 233 0.97 2.45 -12.01
C MET A 233 0.64 0.96 -12.14
N MET A 234 -0.37 0.58 -12.94
CA MET A 234 -0.68 -0.83 -13.22
C MET A 234 0.47 -1.56 -13.92
N ASP A 235 1.19 -0.88 -14.80
CA ASP A 235 2.40 -1.42 -15.43
C ASP A 235 3.56 -1.57 -14.45
N LEU A 236 3.71 -0.64 -13.49
CA LEU A 236 4.70 -0.71 -12.42
C LEU A 236 4.41 -1.88 -11.46
N PHE A 237 3.16 -2.05 -11.03
CA PHE A 237 2.75 -3.14 -10.15
C PHE A 237 2.79 -4.50 -10.85
N GLY A 238 2.58 -4.49 -12.15
CA GLY A 238 2.45 -5.66 -13.01
C GLY A 238 0.99 -6.00 -13.30
N THR A 239 0.64 -6.01 -14.60
CA THR A 239 -0.73 -6.26 -15.06
C THR A 239 -1.24 -7.65 -14.66
N ARG A 240 -0.35 -8.63 -14.51
CA ARG A 240 -0.68 -9.97 -14.01
C ARG A 240 -1.16 -9.93 -12.55
N LEU A 241 -0.47 -9.16 -11.69
CA LEU A 241 -0.89 -8.99 -10.30
C LEU A 241 -2.27 -8.34 -10.22
N ILE A 242 -2.51 -7.30 -11.03
CA ILE A 242 -3.82 -6.64 -11.09
C ILE A 242 -4.90 -7.63 -11.55
N TYR A 243 -4.66 -8.38 -12.63
CA TYR A 243 -5.60 -9.39 -13.12
C TYR A 243 -5.93 -10.44 -12.06
N ASP A 244 -4.91 -11.01 -11.41
CA ASP A 244 -5.08 -12.05 -10.40
C ASP A 244 -5.82 -11.50 -9.17
N SER A 245 -5.60 -10.24 -8.78
CA SER A 245 -6.33 -9.60 -7.68
C SER A 245 -7.85 -9.50 -7.96
N TRP A 246 -8.24 -9.27 -9.22
CA TRP A 246 -9.65 -9.26 -9.63
C TRP A 246 -10.22 -10.66 -9.79
N LYS A 247 -9.43 -11.59 -10.31
CA LYS A 247 -9.82 -12.99 -10.52
C LYS A 247 -10.13 -13.69 -9.21
N ASN A 248 -9.30 -13.44 -8.18
CA ASN A 248 -9.41 -14.09 -6.88
C ASN A 248 -10.47 -13.45 -5.95
N ARG A 249 -11.12 -12.36 -6.37
CA ARG A 249 -12.26 -11.81 -5.62
C ARG A 249 -13.41 -12.80 -5.63
N PRO A 250 -14.07 -13.05 -4.47
CA PRO A 250 -15.26 -13.89 -4.44
C PRO A 250 -16.38 -13.29 -5.31
N ALA A 251 -17.26 -14.14 -5.81
CA ALA A 251 -18.50 -13.67 -6.43
C ALA A 251 -19.36 -12.95 -5.38
N MET A 252 -20.01 -11.86 -5.78
CA MET A 252 -20.87 -11.04 -4.93
C MET A 252 -22.28 -10.97 -5.54
N PRO A 253 -23.05 -12.08 -5.54
CA PRO A 253 -24.37 -12.11 -6.16
C PRO A 253 -25.35 -11.10 -5.57
N GLU A 254 -25.16 -10.75 -4.28
CA GLU A 254 -25.93 -9.71 -3.57
C GLU A 254 -25.53 -8.28 -3.98
N GLN A 255 -24.44 -8.10 -4.74
CA GLN A 255 -23.96 -6.84 -5.26
C GLN A 255 -23.76 -6.90 -6.79
N PRO A 256 -24.86 -6.91 -7.57
CA PRO A 256 -24.81 -7.16 -9.04
C PRO A 256 -23.93 -6.17 -9.79
N LEU A 257 -23.86 -4.91 -9.32
CA LEU A 257 -23.03 -3.87 -9.93
C LEU A 257 -21.54 -4.18 -9.76
N MET A 258 -21.12 -4.62 -8.57
CA MET A 258 -19.74 -5.02 -8.30
C MET A 258 -19.33 -6.25 -9.10
N ASP A 259 -20.24 -7.22 -9.26
CA ASP A 259 -20.00 -8.40 -10.06
C ASP A 259 -19.91 -8.07 -11.57
N LEU A 260 -20.74 -7.15 -12.06
CA LEU A 260 -20.66 -6.63 -13.43
C LEU A 260 -19.30 -5.91 -13.65
N MET A 261 -18.89 -5.06 -12.73
CA MET A 261 -17.59 -4.37 -12.80
C MET A 261 -16.44 -5.38 -12.84
N ARG A 262 -16.47 -6.40 -11.98
CA ARG A 262 -15.47 -7.47 -11.97
C ARG A 262 -15.37 -8.16 -13.34
N ARG A 263 -16.49 -8.53 -13.95
CA ARG A 263 -16.50 -9.17 -15.28
C ARG A 263 -15.94 -8.26 -16.36
N LYS A 264 -16.34 -6.98 -16.39
CA LYS A 264 -15.80 -5.97 -17.32
C LYS A 264 -14.28 -5.84 -17.21
N VAL A 265 -13.76 -5.68 -15.98
CA VAL A 265 -12.33 -5.54 -15.72
C VAL A 265 -11.56 -6.80 -16.11
N LEU A 266 -12.06 -8.00 -15.80
CA LEU A 266 -11.40 -9.25 -16.20
C LEU A 266 -11.37 -9.41 -17.72
N SER A 267 -12.47 -9.07 -18.43
CA SER A 267 -12.51 -9.10 -19.90
C SER A 267 -11.53 -8.12 -20.52
N PHE A 268 -11.32 -6.94 -19.91
CA PHE A 268 -10.38 -5.93 -20.37
C PHE A 268 -8.92 -6.36 -20.16
N LEU A 269 -8.61 -6.94 -19.01
CA LEU A 269 -7.24 -7.33 -18.65
C LEU A 269 -6.80 -8.67 -19.29
N ALA A 270 -7.73 -9.59 -19.55
CA ALA A 270 -7.40 -10.92 -20.07
C ALA A 270 -6.54 -10.91 -21.35
N PRO A 271 -6.82 -10.11 -22.38
CA PRO A 271 -5.97 -10.04 -23.57
C PRO A 271 -4.59 -9.42 -23.30
N VAL A 272 -4.50 -8.47 -22.36
CA VAL A 272 -3.22 -7.85 -21.94
C VAL A 272 -2.31 -8.92 -21.34
N VAL A 273 -2.82 -9.66 -20.36
CA VAL A 273 -2.08 -10.74 -19.67
C VAL A 273 -1.83 -11.92 -20.61
N GLY A 274 -2.81 -12.30 -21.44
CA GLY A 274 -2.71 -13.42 -22.39
C GLY A 274 -1.65 -13.23 -23.47
N THR A 275 -1.27 -11.99 -23.78
CA THR A 275 -0.21 -11.65 -24.75
C THR A 275 1.15 -11.39 -24.08
N GLY A 276 1.33 -11.69 -22.79
CA GLY A 276 2.59 -11.52 -22.07
C GLY A 276 2.95 -10.06 -21.77
N ARG A 277 1.99 -9.14 -21.84
CA ARG A 277 2.17 -7.71 -21.54
C ARG A 277 2.06 -7.51 -20.04
N PHE A 278 3.11 -7.89 -19.29
CA PHE A 278 3.08 -7.90 -17.82
C PHE A 278 3.48 -6.57 -17.17
N GLY A 279 3.75 -5.53 -17.97
CA GLY A 279 4.10 -4.20 -17.49
C GLY A 279 5.58 -3.88 -17.66
N MET A 280 6.08 -2.97 -16.81
CA MET A 280 7.41 -2.38 -16.94
C MET A 280 8.53 -3.43 -16.97
N ARG A 281 8.50 -4.44 -16.11
CA ARG A 281 9.53 -5.49 -16.03
C ARG A 281 9.60 -6.38 -17.28
N SER A 282 8.50 -6.54 -18.01
CA SER A 282 8.48 -7.28 -19.28
C SER A 282 8.72 -6.39 -20.51
N GLY A 283 9.04 -5.11 -20.31
CA GLY A 283 9.22 -4.12 -21.37
C GLY A 283 7.93 -3.65 -22.03
N ARG A 284 6.79 -4.23 -21.69
CA ARG A 284 5.49 -3.87 -22.26
C ARG A 284 4.33 -4.22 -21.33
N GLY A 285 3.42 -3.27 -21.17
CA GLY A 285 2.15 -3.40 -20.48
C GLY A 285 1.08 -2.63 -21.26
N PHE A 286 0.42 -1.67 -20.63
CA PHE A 286 -0.39 -0.65 -21.31
C PHE A 286 0.49 0.28 -22.12
N TYR A 287 1.69 0.54 -21.64
CA TYR A 287 2.75 1.30 -22.32
C TYR A 287 3.91 0.40 -22.76
N THR A 288 4.82 0.98 -23.55
CA THR A 288 6.08 0.34 -23.95
C THR A 288 7.25 1.00 -23.23
N TYR A 289 8.17 0.21 -22.71
CA TYR A 289 9.31 0.63 -21.92
C TYR A 289 10.62 0.35 -22.68
N PRO A 290 11.70 1.16 -22.42
CA PRO A 290 11.87 2.11 -21.32
C PRO A 290 11.33 3.53 -21.56
N ALA A 291 10.72 3.84 -22.71
CA ALA A 291 10.24 5.18 -23.06
C ALA A 291 8.69 5.20 -23.17
N PRO A 292 7.96 5.17 -22.04
CA PRO A 292 6.51 5.21 -22.06
C PRO A 292 5.99 6.58 -22.52
N ALA A 293 4.85 6.63 -23.22
CA ALA A 293 4.29 7.86 -23.76
C ALA A 293 4.06 8.94 -22.67
N TYR A 294 3.70 8.54 -21.46
CA TYR A 294 3.49 9.50 -20.35
C TYR A 294 4.78 10.20 -19.87
N ALA A 295 5.97 9.71 -20.24
CA ALA A 295 7.25 10.37 -19.93
C ALA A 295 7.66 11.41 -20.97
N ALA A 296 6.91 11.55 -22.09
CA ALA A 296 7.19 12.56 -23.09
C ALA A 296 6.97 13.97 -22.54
N PRO A 297 7.86 14.96 -22.83
CA PRO A 297 7.78 16.31 -22.28
C PRO A 297 6.46 17.05 -22.56
N ASP A 298 5.83 16.73 -23.68
CA ASP A 298 4.56 17.31 -24.14
C ASP A 298 3.31 16.54 -23.71
N PHE A 299 3.47 15.39 -23.05
CA PHE A 299 2.35 14.54 -22.67
C PHE A 299 1.27 15.30 -21.86
N LEU A 300 1.69 16.12 -20.92
CA LEU A 300 0.75 16.91 -20.11
C LEU A 300 0.15 18.09 -20.88
N GLN A 301 0.74 18.51 -21.97
CA GLN A 301 0.28 19.64 -22.78
C GLN A 301 -0.67 19.21 -23.90
N ALA A 302 -0.60 17.94 -24.33
CA ALA A 302 -1.40 17.39 -25.41
C ALA A 302 -2.88 17.25 -24.97
N HIS A 303 -3.77 17.96 -25.69
CA HIS A 303 -5.25 17.94 -25.62
C HIS A 303 -5.93 18.39 -24.32
N PRO A 304 -7.19 18.89 -24.40
CA PRO A 304 -7.98 19.21 -23.23
C PRO A 304 -8.16 17.97 -22.35
N GLU A 305 -8.14 18.18 -21.05
CA GLU A 305 -8.36 17.15 -20.06
C GLU A 305 -9.73 16.52 -20.24
N SER A 306 -9.82 15.19 -20.12
CA SER A 306 -11.11 14.59 -19.88
C SER A 306 -11.57 14.99 -18.47
N SER A 307 -12.44 16.01 -18.38
CA SER A 307 -13.03 16.42 -17.12
C SER A 307 -13.76 15.26 -16.43
N LEU A 308 -14.28 14.32 -17.21
CA LEU A 308 -14.97 13.14 -16.71
C LEU A 308 -13.99 12.14 -16.05
N ALA A 309 -12.80 11.94 -16.65
CA ALA A 309 -11.77 11.09 -16.05
C ALA A 309 -11.23 11.69 -14.74
N ASP A 310 -10.90 13.01 -14.71
CA ASP A 310 -10.48 13.70 -13.49
C ASP A 310 -11.52 13.55 -12.39
N TYR A 311 -12.79 13.76 -12.73
CA TYR A 311 -13.91 13.65 -11.82
C TYR A 311 -14.04 12.23 -11.23
N ALA A 312 -14.00 11.20 -12.07
CA ALA A 312 -14.14 9.81 -11.65
C ALA A 312 -12.99 9.36 -10.75
N LEU A 313 -11.74 9.70 -11.13
CA LEU A 313 -10.55 9.33 -10.38
C LEU A 313 -10.49 10.04 -9.03
N THR A 314 -10.70 11.35 -9.02
CA THR A 314 -10.69 12.17 -7.80
C THR A 314 -11.77 11.70 -6.82
N SER A 315 -12.97 11.40 -7.33
CA SER A 315 -14.06 10.89 -6.51
C SER A 315 -13.73 9.52 -5.92
N ALA A 316 -13.25 8.57 -6.73
CA ALA A 316 -12.89 7.23 -6.26
C ALA A 316 -11.81 7.28 -5.17
N TRP A 317 -10.82 8.17 -5.32
CA TRP A 317 -9.75 8.36 -4.36
C TRP A 317 -10.24 8.98 -3.06
N THR A 318 -10.84 10.16 -3.13
CA THR A 318 -11.21 10.95 -1.95
C THR A 318 -12.38 10.35 -1.17
N GLN A 319 -13.35 9.74 -1.85
CA GLN A 319 -14.45 9.04 -1.20
C GLN A 319 -13.95 7.86 -0.34
N ASN A 320 -13.01 7.07 -0.85
CA ASN A 320 -12.45 5.96 -0.08
C ASN A 320 -11.57 6.45 1.09
N ALA A 321 -10.88 7.58 0.95
CA ALA A 321 -10.19 8.22 2.06
C ALA A 321 -11.15 8.63 3.19
N VAL A 322 -12.29 9.25 2.85
CA VAL A 322 -13.32 9.60 3.83
C VAL A 322 -13.92 8.35 4.48
N LEU A 323 -14.14 7.25 3.74
CA LEU A 323 -14.61 5.98 4.29
C LEU A 323 -13.63 5.37 5.30
N ILE A 324 -12.33 5.41 5.03
CA ILE A 324 -11.29 4.97 5.96
C ILE A 324 -11.40 5.75 7.28
N ALA A 325 -11.55 7.06 7.21
CA ALA A 325 -11.65 7.91 8.39
C ALA A 325 -13.00 7.72 9.14
N THR A 326 -14.13 7.66 8.43
CA THR A 326 -15.46 7.50 9.04
C THR A 326 -15.70 6.10 9.61
N ASN A 327 -15.00 5.09 9.11
CA ASN A 327 -14.97 3.76 9.68
C ASN A 327 -13.95 3.61 10.82
N ASP A 328 -13.32 4.70 11.25
CA ASP A 328 -12.35 4.75 12.35
C ASP A 328 -11.13 3.82 12.16
N VAL A 329 -10.71 3.63 10.91
CA VAL A 329 -9.49 2.86 10.59
C VAL A 329 -8.24 3.70 10.83
N ALA A 330 -8.24 4.95 10.31
CA ALA A 330 -7.16 5.93 10.48
C ALA A 330 -7.75 7.35 10.50
N ARG A 331 -7.05 8.30 11.12
CA ARG A 331 -7.44 9.72 11.12
C ARG A 331 -7.20 10.35 9.73
N PRO A 332 -7.91 11.42 9.35
CA PRO A 332 -7.69 12.12 8.07
C PRO A 332 -6.21 12.44 7.80
N HIS A 333 -5.50 12.99 8.78
CA HIS A 333 -4.07 13.31 8.65
C HIS A 333 -3.19 12.05 8.45
N ASP A 334 -3.54 10.94 9.09
CA ASP A 334 -2.82 9.67 8.93
C ASP A 334 -3.05 9.05 7.55
N VAL A 335 -4.26 9.22 6.99
CA VAL A 335 -4.58 8.80 5.61
C VAL A 335 -3.75 9.61 4.59
N ASP A 336 -3.68 10.94 4.75
CA ASP A 336 -2.84 11.80 3.89
C ASP A 336 -1.36 11.46 4.06
N ARG A 337 -0.90 11.21 5.29
CA ARG A 337 0.48 10.81 5.57
C ARG A 337 0.84 9.49 4.86
N ALA A 338 -0.05 8.49 4.93
CA ALA A 338 0.13 7.22 4.23
C ALA A 338 0.23 7.42 2.71
N TRP A 339 -0.65 8.25 2.15
CA TRP A 339 -0.65 8.55 0.72
C TRP A 339 0.65 9.24 0.28
N ILE A 340 1.05 10.30 0.99
CA ILE A 340 2.26 11.06 0.69
C ILE A 340 3.51 10.19 0.83
N ALA A 341 3.58 9.37 1.88
CA ALA A 341 4.70 8.44 2.09
C ALA A 341 4.81 7.38 0.98
N ALA A 342 3.67 6.87 0.51
CA ALA A 342 3.66 5.85 -0.54
C ALA A 342 3.95 6.40 -1.94
N THR A 343 3.47 7.63 -2.24
CA THR A 343 3.49 8.16 -3.60
C THR A 343 4.49 9.28 -3.83
N ARG A 344 5.04 9.86 -2.75
CA ARG A 344 5.87 11.08 -2.76
C ARG A 344 5.16 12.30 -3.36
N GLN A 345 3.85 12.28 -3.45
CA GLN A 345 3.06 13.43 -3.86
C GLN A 345 3.04 14.47 -2.74
N ALA A 346 2.84 15.75 -3.10
CA ALA A 346 2.85 16.85 -2.15
C ALA A 346 1.60 16.87 -1.24
N LYS A 347 0.50 16.25 -1.68
CA LYS A 347 -0.80 16.30 -1.01
C LYS A 347 -1.47 14.94 -1.02
N GLY A 348 -2.19 14.67 0.05
CA GLY A 348 -3.08 13.52 0.16
C GLY A 348 -4.54 13.88 -0.16
N PRO A 349 -5.45 12.89 -0.09
CA PRO A 349 -6.85 13.05 -0.50
C PRO A 349 -7.63 14.10 0.31
N PHE A 350 -7.36 14.26 1.60
CA PHE A 350 -8.04 15.27 2.42
C PHE A 350 -7.56 16.69 2.12
N ALA A 351 -6.28 16.88 1.80
CA ALA A 351 -5.77 18.15 1.31
C ALA A 351 -6.41 18.54 -0.04
N ILE A 352 -6.62 17.56 -0.92
CA ILE A 352 -7.32 17.75 -2.20
C ILE A 352 -8.82 18.08 -1.98
N LEU A 353 -9.47 17.45 -1.01
CA LEU A 353 -10.86 17.81 -0.65
C LEU A 353 -10.98 19.27 -0.19
N ASP A 354 -10.03 19.74 0.61
CA ASP A 354 -9.99 21.14 1.06
C ASP A 354 -9.77 22.11 -0.11
N GLU A 355 -8.96 21.74 -1.10
CA GLU A 355 -8.76 22.55 -2.32
C GLU A 355 -10.00 22.60 -3.22
N ILE A 356 -10.71 21.48 -3.37
CA ILE A 356 -11.95 21.42 -4.15
C ILE A 356 -13.04 22.24 -3.48
N GLY A 357 -13.08 22.25 -2.15
CA GLY A 357 -14.16 22.73 -1.32
C GLY A 357 -15.17 21.63 -0.99
N LEU A 358 -15.54 21.51 0.29
CA LEU A 358 -16.34 20.38 0.77
C LEU A 358 -17.79 20.41 0.26
N ASP A 359 -18.31 21.58 -0.07
CA ASP A 359 -19.61 21.78 -0.74
C ASP A 359 -19.61 21.21 -2.17
N ARG A 360 -18.52 21.43 -2.92
CA ARG A 360 -18.34 20.84 -4.25
C ARG A 360 -18.08 19.34 -4.17
N ALA A 361 -17.33 18.89 -3.15
CA ALA A 361 -17.09 17.47 -2.91
C ALA A 361 -18.39 16.70 -2.65
N LEU A 362 -19.38 17.29 -1.98
CA LEU A 362 -20.71 16.69 -1.84
C LEU A 362 -21.37 16.42 -3.19
N THR A 363 -21.29 17.36 -4.14
CA THR A 363 -21.81 17.17 -5.50
C THR A 363 -21.06 16.05 -6.22
N LEU A 364 -19.72 16.02 -6.09
CA LEU A 364 -18.85 14.98 -6.63
C LEU A 364 -19.30 13.59 -6.17
N PHE A 365 -19.52 13.42 -4.87
CA PHE A 365 -19.88 12.13 -4.28
C PHE A 365 -21.33 11.72 -4.54
N HIS A 366 -22.21 12.65 -4.85
CA HIS A 366 -23.59 12.32 -5.19
C HIS A 366 -23.68 11.48 -6.47
N VAL A 367 -22.80 11.74 -7.44
CA VAL A 367 -22.74 11.00 -8.72
C VAL A 367 -22.11 9.62 -8.55
N THR A 368 -21.10 9.49 -7.71
CA THR A 368 -20.30 8.26 -7.55
C THR A 368 -20.71 7.43 -6.32
N GLY A 369 -21.46 8.01 -5.41
CA GLY A 369 -21.93 7.37 -4.17
C GLY A 369 -22.63 6.02 -4.36
N PRO A 370 -23.47 5.82 -5.39
CA PRO A 370 -24.08 4.52 -5.66
C PRO A 370 -23.12 3.36 -5.80
N LEU A 371 -21.88 3.60 -6.25
CA LEU A 371 -20.84 2.57 -6.37
C LEU A 371 -20.30 2.11 -5.00
N ALA A 372 -20.32 2.98 -3.99
CA ALA A 372 -19.88 2.66 -2.63
C ALA A 372 -20.95 1.90 -1.80
N GLY A 373 -22.17 1.80 -2.33
CA GLY A 373 -23.35 1.32 -1.61
C GLY A 373 -23.98 2.37 -0.70
N PRO A 374 -25.30 2.25 -0.38
CA PRO A 374 -26.06 3.30 0.30
C PRO A 374 -25.55 3.63 1.70
N GLU A 375 -25.09 2.63 2.47
CA GLU A 375 -24.55 2.86 3.82
C GLU A 375 -23.27 3.68 3.77
N ASN A 376 -22.31 3.31 2.92
CA ASN A 376 -21.04 4.00 2.76
C ASN A 376 -21.24 5.41 2.19
N ALA A 377 -22.12 5.57 1.21
CA ALA A 377 -22.48 6.88 0.67
C ALA A 377 -23.06 7.78 1.76
N GLY A 378 -23.90 7.26 2.64
CA GLY A 378 -24.46 7.97 3.79
C GLY A 378 -23.38 8.44 4.78
N LYS A 379 -22.40 7.57 5.11
CA LYS A 379 -21.26 7.93 5.99
C LYS A 379 -20.43 9.06 5.41
N VAL A 380 -20.10 8.98 4.13
CA VAL A 380 -19.31 10.01 3.43
C VAL A 380 -20.06 11.33 3.42
N HIS A 381 -21.33 11.32 3.02
CA HIS A 381 -22.17 12.50 2.99
C HIS A 381 -22.28 13.17 4.37
N LYS A 382 -22.58 12.37 5.42
CA LYS A 382 -22.65 12.86 6.79
C LYS A 382 -21.35 13.52 7.24
N CYS A 383 -20.19 12.90 6.95
CA CYS A 383 -18.88 13.45 7.32
C CYS A 383 -18.69 14.87 6.74
N LEU A 384 -18.99 15.05 5.46
CA LEU A 384 -18.82 16.37 4.82
C LEU A 384 -19.85 17.40 5.35
N ILE A 385 -21.09 17.01 5.58
CA ILE A 385 -22.11 17.88 6.17
C ILE A 385 -21.70 18.33 7.58
N ASP A 386 -21.18 17.42 8.41
CA ASP A 386 -20.72 17.74 9.76
C ASP A 386 -19.55 18.75 9.74
N GLN A 387 -18.62 18.65 8.78
CA GLN A 387 -17.54 19.62 8.58
C GLN A 387 -18.10 21.00 8.16
N LEU A 388 -19.00 21.03 7.17
CA LEU A 388 -19.63 22.26 6.68
C LEU A 388 -20.44 22.97 7.78
N ALA A 389 -21.16 22.22 8.61
CA ALA A 389 -21.92 22.75 9.75
C ALA A 389 -21.01 23.40 10.80
N GLN A 390 -19.73 23.03 10.87
CA GLN A 390 -18.71 23.65 11.73
C GLN A 390 -17.99 24.84 11.06
N GLY A 391 -18.45 25.29 9.88
CA GLY A 391 -17.81 26.34 9.11
C GLY A 391 -16.50 25.94 8.44
N ARG A 392 -16.26 24.64 8.29
CA ARG A 392 -15.06 24.05 7.68
C ARG A 392 -15.40 23.65 6.25
N SER A 393 -15.25 24.57 5.30
CA SER A 393 -15.56 24.29 3.89
C SER A 393 -14.33 24.16 2.99
N GLY A 394 -13.12 24.28 3.54
CA GLY A 394 -11.86 24.07 2.84
C GLY A 394 -10.97 25.29 2.73
N LEU A 395 -10.06 25.26 1.76
CA LEU A 395 -9.01 26.27 1.56
C LEU A 395 -9.56 27.70 1.42
N GLN A 396 -10.69 27.89 0.74
CA GLN A 396 -11.25 29.21 0.46
C GLN A 396 -11.65 29.99 1.71
N VAL A 397 -12.04 29.29 2.78
CA VAL A 397 -12.38 29.90 4.08
C VAL A 397 -11.25 29.77 5.10
N GLY A 398 -10.10 29.28 4.67
CA GLY A 398 -8.94 29.04 5.53
C GLY A 398 -9.07 27.83 6.47
N LYS A 399 -10.13 27.03 6.34
CA LYS A 399 -10.43 25.95 7.28
C LYS A 399 -11.22 24.81 6.64
N GLY A 400 -10.66 23.62 6.67
CA GLY A 400 -11.26 22.38 6.20
C GLY A 400 -10.84 21.21 7.09
N PHE A 401 -10.39 20.12 6.54
CA PHE A 401 -9.68 19.07 7.28
C PHE A 401 -8.35 19.59 7.86
N TYR A 402 -7.80 20.62 7.23
CA TYR A 402 -6.61 21.35 7.66
C TYR A 402 -6.95 22.82 7.96
N GLU A 403 -6.02 23.47 8.68
CA GLU A 403 -6.01 24.90 8.91
C GLU A 403 -5.03 25.56 7.92
N TYR A 404 -5.40 26.69 7.35
CA TYR A 404 -4.62 27.43 6.35
C TYR A 404 -4.30 28.84 6.85
N PRO A 405 -3.14 29.44 6.45
CA PRO A 405 -2.30 29.07 5.28
C PRO A 405 -1.24 27.97 5.55
N ASP A 406 -1.04 27.52 6.79
CA ASP A 406 0.05 26.61 7.18
C ASP A 406 -0.49 25.22 7.51
N PRO A 407 -0.93 24.42 6.49
CA PRO A 407 -1.52 23.12 6.74
C PRO A 407 -0.47 22.11 7.24
N ALA A 408 -0.86 21.25 8.16
CA ALA A 408 0.06 20.30 8.80
C ALA A 408 0.82 19.41 7.80
N TYR A 409 0.22 19.06 6.65
CA TYR A 409 0.89 18.23 5.64
C TYR A 409 2.09 18.92 4.96
N ALA A 410 2.21 20.26 5.05
CA ALA A 410 3.35 21.01 4.54
C ALA A 410 4.55 21.01 5.50
N ALA A 411 4.37 20.60 6.76
CA ALA A 411 5.45 20.54 7.73
C ALA A 411 6.43 19.40 7.41
N VAL A 412 7.73 19.67 7.54
CA VAL A 412 8.79 18.67 7.34
C VAL A 412 8.61 17.45 8.25
N THR A 413 8.05 17.65 9.44
CA THR A 413 7.79 16.60 10.43
C THR A 413 6.52 15.79 10.16
N PHE A 414 5.74 16.12 9.15
CA PHE A 414 4.46 15.44 8.89
C PHE A 414 4.63 13.93 8.67
N LEU A 415 5.65 13.52 7.93
CA LEU A 415 5.93 12.11 7.68
C LEU A 415 6.47 11.38 8.91
N SER A 416 7.14 12.07 9.82
CA SER A 416 7.63 11.45 11.06
C SER A 416 6.53 11.11 12.08
N GLY A 417 5.29 11.52 11.84
CA GLY A 417 4.18 11.29 12.75
C GLY A 417 4.18 12.13 14.02
N SER A 418 5.08 13.10 14.11
CA SER A 418 5.20 14.01 15.25
C SER A 418 4.19 15.17 15.25
N VAL A 419 3.17 15.10 14.39
CA VAL A 419 2.09 16.09 14.37
C VAL A 419 1.00 15.60 15.32
N ILE A 420 0.89 16.27 16.41
CA ILE A 420 -0.13 16.07 17.49
C ILE A 420 -1.52 16.48 16.99
#